data_81fb68dc9125a3a03f9bcd18b4a9da0a
#
_entry.id   81fb68dc9125a3a03f9bcd18b4a9da0a
#
_cell.length_a   1.000
_cell.length_b   1.000
_cell.length_c   1.000
_cell.angle_alpha   90.00
_cell.angle_beta   90.00
_cell.angle_gamma   90.00
#
_symmetry.space_group_name_H-M   'P 1'
#
loop_
_entity.id
_entity.type
_entity.pdbx_description
1 polymer ?
#
loop_
_entity_poly.entity_id
_entity_poly.type
_entity_poly.pdbx_seq_one_letter_code
_entity_poly.pdbx_strand_id
1 'polypeptide(L)'
;FARPSIAASVLAFMPSFQIHRSNRLERLVVALGDLLADGVGGPLTPEAVVVQGRGMEIWLGGELAKRFGVWATRMEYPRGLVDRLVREVLGDAALGDAPLSEDLLGWTVQAVLPELLAKPEFAALARYVERDEHGVRAFELAGRIATVFDQYLTYRPDWIRRWEAGDLSDLPVDDQWQGLLWQRVAEQVKRPHLAVAVDQLIERLGEGKPLPGLPPRVLAFGLSTLPPLYVRALAALSRHVDVHVFSFSPAPGLWPPK
;
A
#
# COMPACT_ATOMS: atom_id res chain seq x y z
N PHE A 1 -15.39 -48.51 28.55
CA PHE A 1 -15.85 -47.34 27.77
C PHE A 1 -14.68 -46.82 26.92
N ALA A 2 -14.66 -47.24 25.64
CA ALA A 2 -13.71 -46.77 24.66
C ALA A 2 -14.09 -45.34 24.23
N ARG A 3 -13.17 -44.38 24.36
CA ARG A 3 -13.31 -43.03 23.79
C ARG A 3 -13.17 -43.12 22.26
N PRO A 4 -14.07 -42.54 21.47
CA PRO A 4 -13.87 -42.48 20.03
C PRO A 4 -12.69 -41.58 19.73
N SER A 5 -11.75 -42.09 18.92
CA SER A 5 -10.68 -41.36 18.29
C SER A 5 -11.27 -40.28 17.40
N ILE A 6 -11.12 -39.03 17.76
CA ILE A 6 -11.40 -37.90 16.89
C ILE A 6 -10.28 -37.88 15.85
N ALA A 7 -10.50 -38.54 14.72
CA ALA A 7 -9.77 -38.27 13.50
C ALA A 7 -10.12 -36.82 13.10
N ALA A 8 -9.29 -35.86 13.50
CA ALA A 8 -9.36 -34.52 12.98
C ALA A 8 -9.10 -34.61 11.47
N SER A 9 -10.15 -34.50 10.67
CA SER A 9 -10.04 -34.21 9.26
C SER A 9 -9.29 -32.89 9.15
N VAL A 10 -8.04 -32.97 8.77
CA VAL A 10 -7.27 -31.81 8.30
C VAL A 10 -7.91 -31.47 6.95
N LEU A 11 -9.03 -30.75 6.97
CA LEU A 11 -9.50 -30.01 5.81
C LEU A 11 -8.35 -29.06 5.48
N ALA A 12 -7.74 -29.28 4.32
CA ALA A 12 -6.70 -28.40 3.82
C ALA A 12 -7.30 -26.98 3.78
N PHE A 13 -6.80 -26.09 4.66
CA PHE A 13 -7.17 -24.69 4.68
C PHE A 13 -6.77 -24.11 3.31
N MET A 14 -7.75 -23.75 2.50
CA MET A 14 -7.53 -23.06 1.22
C MET A 14 -7.80 -21.59 1.44
N PRO A 15 -6.76 -20.77 1.54
CA PRO A 15 -6.90 -19.33 1.72
C PRO A 15 -7.72 -18.72 0.60
N SER A 16 -8.44 -17.64 0.89
CA SER A 16 -9.41 -17.06 -0.03
C SER A 16 -9.34 -15.54 -0.08
N PHE A 17 -9.80 -14.97 -1.20
CA PHE A 17 -10.04 -13.54 -1.34
C PHE A 17 -11.56 -13.32 -1.38
N GLN A 18 -12.12 -12.70 -0.34
CA GLN A 18 -13.56 -12.52 -0.20
C GLN A 18 -13.94 -11.04 -0.18
N ILE A 19 -15.01 -10.68 -0.88
CA ILE A 19 -15.53 -9.31 -0.91
C ILE A 19 -16.92 -9.28 -0.30
N HIS A 20 -17.05 -8.58 0.83
CA HIS A 20 -18.32 -8.30 1.52
C HIS A 20 -18.82 -6.93 1.06
N ARG A 21 -20.02 -6.87 0.47
CA ARG A 21 -20.59 -5.62 -0.05
C ARG A 21 -21.88 -5.24 0.67
N SER A 22 -22.00 -3.98 1.01
CA SER A 22 -23.25 -3.43 1.55
C SER A 22 -23.37 -1.93 1.25
N ASN A 23 -24.60 -1.44 1.14
CA ASN A 23 -24.92 -0.02 1.10
C ASN A 23 -25.07 0.60 2.50
N ARG A 24 -24.71 -0.13 3.55
CA ARG A 24 -24.71 0.32 4.94
C ARG A 24 -23.43 -0.11 5.62
N LEU A 25 -22.65 0.84 6.09
CA LEU A 25 -21.40 0.58 6.81
C LEU A 25 -21.66 -0.24 8.10
N GLU A 26 -22.78 0.01 8.79
CA GLU A 26 -23.13 -0.69 10.02
C GLU A 26 -23.34 -2.20 9.82
N ARG A 27 -23.83 -2.61 8.64
CA ARG A 27 -23.94 -4.04 8.29
C ARG A 27 -22.57 -4.67 8.03
N LEU A 28 -21.67 -3.91 7.43
CA LEU A 28 -20.29 -4.36 7.23
C LEU A 28 -19.55 -4.49 8.57
N VAL A 29 -19.82 -3.59 9.53
CA VAL A 29 -19.27 -3.71 10.90
C VAL A 29 -19.77 -5.00 11.57
N VAL A 30 -21.06 -5.36 11.42
CA VAL A 30 -21.58 -6.62 11.97
C VAL A 30 -20.87 -7.80 11.35
N ALA A 31 -20.77 -7.87 10.02
CA ALA A 31 -20.08 -8.95 9.33
C ALA A 31 -18.57 -9.05 9.70
N LEU A 32 -17.91 -7.90 9.90
CA LEU A 32 -16.53 -7.87 10.39
C LEU A 32 -16.46 -8.39 11.85
N GLY A 33 -17.37 -7.94 12.71
CA GLY A 33 -17.42 -8.35 14.11
C GLY A 33 -17.69 -9.86 14.28
N ASP A 34 -18.58 -10.42 13.46
CA ASP A 34 -18.84 -11.87 13.45
C ASP A 34 -17.57 -12.65 13.06
N LEU A 35 -16.83 -12.19 12.04
CA LEU A 35 -15.54 -12.79 11.68
C LEU A 35 -14.49 -12.66 12.79
N LEU A 36 -14.42 -11.51 13.46
CA LEU A 36 -13.52 -11.30 14.58
C LEU A 36 -13.88 -12.17 15.79
N ALA A 37 -15.17 -12.46 16.00
CA ALA A 37 -15.64 -13.35 17.08
C ALA A 37 -15.17 -14.79 16.89
N ASP A 38 -15.04 -15.25 15.64
CA ASP A 38 -14.52 -16.59 15.30
C ASP A 38 -12.99 -16.72 15.50
N GLY A 39 -12.33 -15.70 15.98
CA GLY A 39 -10.94 -15.52 16.34
C GLY A 39 -9.93 -16.49 15.71
N VAL A 40 -8.93 -15.97 15.02
CA VAL A 40 -7.83 -16.78 14.47
C VAL A 40 -6.64 -16.70 15.44
N GLY A 41 -6.42 -17.75 16.18
CA GLY A 41 -5.40 -17.80 17.23
C GLY A 41 -5.98 -17.63 18.64
N GLY A 42 -5.23 -17.05 19.58
CA GLY A 42 -5.69 -16.81 20.94
C GLY A 42 -6.42 -15.46 21.09
N PRO A 43 -7.13 -15.25 22.21
CA PRO A 43 -7.94 -14.03 22.45
C PRO A 43 -7.10 -12.73 22.47
N LEU A 44 -5.80 -12.81 22.57
CA LEU A 44 -4.88 -11.67 22.53
C LEU A 44 -4.07 -11.59 21.22
N THR A 45 -4.35 -12.46 20.24
CA THR A 45 -3.68 -12.42 18.94
C THR A 45 -4.24 -11.25 18.13
N PRO A 46 -3.43 -10.22 17.81
CA PRO A 46 -3.93 -9.07 17.06
C PRO A 46 -4.21 -9.45 15.62
N GLU A 47 -5.40 -9.09 15.14
CA GLU A 47 -5.76 -9.23 13.74
C GLU A 47 -5.54 -7.93 12.97
N ALA A 48 -5.06 -8.05 11.74
CA ALA A 48 -4.78 -6.90 10.88
C ALA A 48 -6.08 -6.35 10.27
N VAL A 49 -6.52 -5.19 10.72
CA VAL A 49 -7.66 -4.46 10.16
C VAL A 49 -7.15 -3.24 9.41
N VAL A 50 -7.30 -3.25 8.09
CA VAL A 50 -6.82 -2.18 7.21
C VAL A 50 -7.93 -1.19 6.95
N VAL A 51 -7.70 0.08 7.25
CA VAL A 51 -8.67 1.17 7.10
C VAL A 51 -8.08 2.31 6.27
N GLN A 52 -8.94 3.11 5.62
CA GLN A 52 -8.49 4.16 4.71
C GLN A 52 -7.79 5.34 5.43
N GLY A 53 -8.13 5.60 6.68
CA GLY A 53 -7.57 6.73 7.40
C GLY A 53 -8.11 6.86 8.82
N ARG A 54 -7.60 7.86 9.53
CA ARG A 54 -7.86 8.10 10.98
C ARG A 54 -9.34 8.20 11.35
N GLY A 55 -10.15 8.84 10.50
CA GLY A 55 -11.60 8.94 10.74
C GLY A 55 -12.28 7.58 10.76
N MET A 56 -11.95 6.71 9.79
CA MET A 56 -12.49 5.36 9.74
C MET A 56 -11.98 4.50 10.89
N GLU A 57 -10.72 4.64 11.27
CA GLU A 57 -10.12 3.95 12.41
C GLU A 57 -10.88 4.24 13.70
N ILE A 58 -11.12 5.52 14.02
CA ILE A 58 -11.83 5.95 15.24
C ILE A 58 -13.28 5.47 15.20
N TRP A 59 -13.97 5.67 14.08
CA TRP A 59 -15.38 5.28 13.95
C TRP A 59 -15.55 3.77 14.07
N LEU A 60 -14.76 2.98 13.33
CA LEU A 60 -14.83 1.52 13.36
C LEU A 60 -14.48 0.96 14.73
N GLY A 61 -13.43 1.47 15.38
CA GLY A 61 -13.07 1.08 16.74
C GLY A 61 -14.22 1.33 17.75
N GLY A 62 -14.89 2.48 17.64
CA GLY A 62 -16.06 2.81 18.45
C GLY A 62 -17.25 1.89 18.20
N GLU A 63 -17.54 1.54 16.95
CA GLU A 63 -18.64 0.63 16.59
C GLU A 63 -18.36 -0.83 17.03
N LEU A 64 -17.12 -1.30 16.87
CA LEU A 64 -16.71 -2.62 17.35
C LEU A 64 -16.78 -2.70 18.89
N ALA A 65 -16.27 -1.68 19.58
CA ALA A 65 -16.33 -1.63 21.05
C ALA A 65 -17.77 -1.65 21.58
N LYS A 66 -18.67 -0.88 20.97
CA LYS A 66 -20.09 -0.82 21.37
C LYS A 66 -20.84 -2.14 21.16
N ARG A 67 -20.54 -2.89 20.10
CA ARG A 67 -21.30 -4.06 19.68
C ARG A 67 -20.71 -5.37 20.17
N PHE A 68 -19.38 -5.46 20.22
CA PHE A 68 -18.65 -6.70 20.44
C PHE A 68 -17.68 -6.63 21.63
N GLY A 69 -17.53 -5.48 22.27
CA GLY A 69 -16.56 -5.26 23.34
C GLY A 69 -15.19 -4.83 22.81
N VAL A 70 -14.15 -5.09 23.60
CA VAL A 70 -12.76 -4.72 23.26
C VAL A 70 -12.11 -5.84 22.44
N TRP A 71 -11.49 -5.49 21.32
CA TRP A 71 -10.82 -6.41 20.41
C TRP A 71 -9.32 -6.15 20.35
N ALA A 72 -8.55 -7.21 20.31
CA ALA A 72 -7.11 -7.14 20.05
C ALA A 72 -6.85 -6.97 18.53
N THR A 73 -7.24 -5.82 17.98
CA THR A 73 -7.04 -5.50 16.56
C THR A 73 -5.85 -4.57 16.38
N ARG A 74 -5.10 -4.80 15.29
CA ARG A 74 -4.11 -3.85 14.80
C ARG A 74 -4.72 -3.11 13.64
N MET A 75 -5.17 -1.87 13.87
CA MET A 75 -5.63 -1.01 12.78
C MET A 75 -4.45 -0.36 12.10
N GLU A 76 -4.37 -0.48 10.79
CA GLU A 76 -3.29 0.06 9.97
C GLU A 76 -3.81 0.58 8.63
N TYR A 77 -3.02 1.39 7.95
CA TYR A 77 -3.35 1.91 6.62
C TYR A 77 -2.77 1.02 5.52
N PRO A 78 -3.29 1.06 4.29
CA PRO A 78 -2.85 0.17 3.21
C PRO A 78 -1.34 0.16 2.98
N ARG A 79 -0.69 1.34 3.02
CA ARG A 79 0.77 1.44 2.90
C ARG A 79 1.48 0.73 4.06
N GLY A 80 1.02 0.97 5.30
CA GLY A 80 1.61 0.34 6.49
C GLY A 80 1.54 -1.18 6.47
N LEU A 81 0.39 -1.75 6.02
CA LEU A 81 0.26 -3.19 5.81
C LEU A 81 1.31 -3.69 4.80
N VAL A 82 1.42 -3.05 3.63
CA VAL A 82 2.33 -3.49 2.57
C VAL A 82 3.78 -3.35 3.00
N ASP A 83 4.16 -2.24 3.63
CA ASP A 83 5.51 -2.04 4.17
C ASP A 83 5.86 -3.12 5.20
N ARG A 84 4.92 -3.48 6.09
CA ARG A 84 5.09 -4.55 7.06
C ARG A 84 5.26 -5.92 6.38
N LEU A 85 4.40 -6.25 5.41
CA LEU A 85 4.51 -7.52 4.67
C LEU A 85 5.85 -7.64 3.94
N VAL A 86 6.32 -6.56 3.32
CA VAL A 86 7.64 -6.53 2.67
C VAL A 86 8.73 -6.85 3.69
N ARG A 87 8.71 -6.21 4.86
CA ARG A 87 9.73 -6.45 5.92
C ARG A 87 9.65 -7.87 6.48
N GLU A 88 8.45 -8.37 6.75
CA GLU A 88 8.25 -9.70 7.31
C GLU A 88 8.65 -10.83 6.34
N VAL A 89 8.42 -10.64 5.03
CA VAL A 89 8.66 -11.66 4.00
C VAL A 89 10.05 -11.56 3.38
N LEU A 90 10.54 -10.34 3.13
CA LEU A 90 11.81 -10.10 2.43
C LEU A 90 12.93 -9.63 3.37
N GLY A 91 12.59 -9.23 4.59
CA GLY A 91 13.51 -8.63 5.54
C GLY A 91 13.61 -7.10 5.41
N ASP A 92 14.17 -6.46 6.44
CA ASP A 92 14.25 -4.99 6.53
C ASP A 92 15.05 -4.36 5.38
N ALA A 93 16.05 -5.05 4.86
CA ALA A 93 16.88 -4.59 3.76
C ALA A 93 16.10 -4.33 2.44
N ALA A 94 14.93 -4.96 2.27
CA ALA A 94 14.12 -4.80 1.06
C ALA A 94 13.58 -3.37 0.87
N LEU A 95 13.38 -2.62 1.95
CA LEU A 95 13.01 -1.20 1.92
C LEU A 95 14.16 -0.29 2.38
N GLY A 96 15.32 -0.88 2.74
CA GLY A 96 16.44 -0.18 3.33
C GLY A 96 16.17 0.29 4.78
N ASP A 97 17.16 0.93 5.39
CA ASP A 97 17.08 1.41 6.79
C ASP A 97 15.96 2.44 7.02
N ALA A 98 15.63 3.20 5.98
CA ALA A 98 14.48 4.09 5.96
C ALA A 98 13.75 3.97 4.61
N PRO A 99 12.41 3.83 4.59
CA PRO A 99 11.65 3.83 3.35
C PRO A 99 11.85 5.16 2.61
N LEU A 100 11.71 5.11 1.29
CA LEU A 100 11.70 6.31 0.46
C LEU A 100 10.44 7.12 0.81
N SER A 101 10.60 8.07 1.72
CA SER A 101 9.52 8.95 2.17
C SER A 101 9.39 10.19 1.28
N GLU A 102 8.24 10.85 1.34
CA GLU A 102 8.00 12.12 0.65
C GLU A 102 9.03 13.19 1.07
N ASP A 103 9.38 13.24 2.37
CA ASP A 103 10.41 14.16 2.87
C ASP A 103 11.78 13.89 2.25
N LEU A 104 12.21 12.61 2.19
CA LEU A 104 13.48 12.25 1.57
C LEU A 104 13.46 12.57 0.08
N LEU A 105 12.36 12.33 -0.62
CA LEU A 105 12.19 12.75 -2.01
C LEU A 105 12.32 14.26 -2.16
N GLY A 106 11.68 15.05 -1.30
CA GLY A 106 11.73 16.52 -1.31
C GLY A 106 13.16 17.03 -1.18
N TRP A 107 13.89 16.54 -0.19
CA TRP A 107 15.31 16.92 0.00
C TRP A 107 16.19 16.48 -1.17
N THR A 108 15.93 15.30 -1.74
CA THR A 108 16.69 14.82 -2.89
C THR A 108 16.41 15.65 -4.13
N VAL A 109 15.13 15.97 -4.42
CA VAL A 109 14.74 16.86 -5.51
C VAL A 109 15.40 18.24 -5.35
N GLN A 110 15.34 18.81 -4.13
CA GLN A 110 15.99 20.07 -3.80
C GLN A 110 17.48 20.07 -4.11
N ALA A 111 18.16 18.95 -3.85
CA ALA A 111 19.60 18.82 -4.09
C ALA A 111 19.96 18.69 -5.58
N VAL A 112 19.15 17.95 -6.36
CA VAL A 112 19.50 17.65 -7.77
C VAL A 112 18.90 18.64 -8.77
N LEU A 113 17.80 19.33 -8.42
CA LEU A 113 17.08 20.22 -9.33
C LEU A 113 17.98 21.34 -9.90
N PRO A 114 18.85 22.04 -9.13
CA PRO A 114 19.68 23.11 -9.65
C PRO A 114 20.58 22.70 -10.84
N GLU A 115 21.10 21.46 -10.82
CA GLU A 115 21.94 20.94 -11.89
C GLU A 115 21.17 20.75 -13.21
N LEU A 116 19.84 20.55 -13.12
CA LEU A 116 18.97 20.23 -14.25
C LEU A 116 18.32 21.48 -14.87
N LEU A 117 18.21 22.58 -14.14
CA LEU A 117 17.53 23.79 -14.60
C LEU A 117 18.17 24.42 -15.84
N ALA A 118 19.45 24.12 -16.15
CA ALA A 118 20.13 24.59 -17.35
C ALA A 118 19.73 23.81 -18.63
N LYS A 119 19.05 22.69 -18.50
CA LYS A 119 18.64 21.86 -19.63
C LYS A 119 17.35 22.39 -20.28
N PRO A 120 17.19 22.29 -21.60
CA PRO A 120 15.99 22.78 -22.30
C PRO A 120 14.68 22.21 -21.78
N GLU A 121 14.65 20.95 -21.42
CA GLU A 121 13.46 20.24 -20.91
C GLU A 121 12.96 20.85 -19.59
N PHE A 122 13.81 21.52 -18.84
CA PHE A 122 13.50 22.15 -17.56
C PHE A 122 13.18 23.66 -17.67
N ALA A 123 13.06 24.20 -18.88
CA ALA A 123 12.88 25.64 -19.09
C ALA A 123 11.65 26.23 -18.35
N ALA A 124 10.57 25.47 -18.22
CA ALA A 124 9.38 25.90 -17.47
C ALA A 124 9.68 26.04 -15.97
N LEU A 125 10.41 25.07 -15.40
CA LEU A 125 10.81 25.08 -13.98
C LEU A 125 11.85 26.17 -13.72
N ALA A 126 12.81 26.35 -14.62
CA ALA A 126 13.82 27.41 -14.53
C ALA A 126 13.16 28.80 -14.45
N ARG A 127 12.18 29.08 -15.32
CA ARG A 127 11.38 30.34 -15.28
C ARG A 127 10.62 30.52 -13.98
N TYR A 128 10.10 29.43 -13.40
CA TYR A 128 9.35 29.49 -12.13
C TYR A 128 10.25 29.94 -10.97
N VAL A 129 11.50 29.46 -10.94
CA VAL A 129 12.46 29.77 -9.87
C VAL A 129 13.40 30.97 -10.19
N GLU A 130 13.34 31.55 -11.39
CA GLU A 130 14.26 32.61 -11.87
C GLU A 130 14.38 33.82 -10.92
N ARG A 131 13.28 34.17 -10.22
CA ARG A 131 13.23 35.31 -9.29
C ARG A 131 13.15 34.87 -7.83
N ASP A 132 13.78 33.77 -7.50
CA ASP A 132 13.75 33.17 -6.16
C ASP A 132 15.00 33.57 -5.37
N GLU A 133 15.01 34.80 -4.88
CA GLU A 133 16.17 35.35 -4.15
C GLU A 133 16.54 34.57 -2.87
N HIS A 134 15.57 33.84 -2.27
CA HIS A 134 15.73 33.15 -0.99
C HIS A 134 15.57 31.63 -1.05
N GLY A 135 15.41 31.06 -2.24
CA GLY A 135 15.24 29.63 -2.42
C GLY A 135 13.87 29.07 -1.97
N VAL A 136 12.91 29.92 -1.59
CA VAL A 136 11.60 29.50 -1.09
C VAL A 136 10.78 28.80 -2.17
N ARG A 137 10.76 29.34 -3.39
CA ARG A 137 10.01 28.73 -4.51
C ARG A 137 10.61 27.40 -4.94
N ALA A 138 11.93 27.32 -4.95
CA ALA A 138 12.65 26.07 -5.27
C ALA A 138 12.33 24.99 -4.23
N PHE A 139 12.30 25.36 -2.95
CA PHE A 139 11.92 24.46 -1.86
C PHE A 139 10.46 23.99 -1.97
N GLU A 140 9.51 24.91 -2.17
CA GLU A 140 8.10 24.56 -2.37
C GLU A 140 7.88 23.68 -3.61
N LEU A 141 8.57 23.99 -4.71
CA LEU A 141 8.52 23.20 -5.94
C LEU A 141 9.03 21.77 -5.69
N ALA A 142 10.15 21.63 -4.99
CA ALA A 142 10.71 20.32 -4.65
C ALA A 142 9.73 19.50 -3.80
N GLY A 143 9.08 20.11 -2.82
CA GLY A 143 8.04 19.46 -2.03
C GLY A 143 6.85 18.99 -2.87
N ARG A 144 6.34 19.83 -3.78
CA ARG A 144 5.24 19.45 -4.69
C ARG A 144 5.63 18.32 -5.64
N ILE A 145 6.84 18.36 -6.18
CA ILE A 145 7.36 17.29 -7.05
C ILE A 145 7.48 15.98 -6.24
N ALA A 146 7.97 16.05 -5.01
CA ALA A 146 8.08 14.88 -4.12
C ALA A 146 6.72 14.22 -3.88
N THR A 147 5.69 15.03 -3.57
CA THR A 147 4.30 14.54 -3.42
C THR A 147 3.83 13.81 -4.69
N VAL A 148 4.09 14.38 -5.86
CA VAL A 148 3.70 13.77 -7.14
C VAL A 148 4.47 12.47 -7.40
N PHE A 149 5.76 12.43 -7.12
CA PHE A 149 6.56 11.21 -7.27
C PHE A 149 6.14 10.10 -6.30
N ASP A 150 5.80 10.41 -5.03
CA ASP A 150 5.24 9.44 -4.10
C ASP A 150 3.89 8.86 -4.62
N GLN A 151 3.06 9.70 -5.22
CA GLN A 151 1.84 9.26 -5.89
C GLN A 151 2.15 8.36 -7.10
N TYR A 152 3.13 8.69 -7.94
CA TYR A 152 3.51 7.84 -9.07
C TYR A 152 4.05 6.48 -8.61
N LEU A 153 4.86 6.43 -7.56
CA LEU A 153 5.32 5.17 -6.96
C LEU A 153 4.17 4.25 -6.56
N THR A 154 3.05 4.84 -6.15
CA THR A 154 1.89 4.10 -5.63
C THR A 154 0.87 3.78 -6.74
N TYR A 155 0.54 4.75 -7.60
CA TYR A 155 -0.55 4.64 -8.59
C TYR A 155 -0.08 4.34 -10.00
N ARG A 156 1.14 4.72 -10.34
CA ARG A 156 1.74 4.56 -11.68
C ARG A 156 3.15 3.98 -11.62
N PRO A 157 3.34 2.84 -10.91
CA PRO A 157 4.65 2.21 -10.82
C PRO A 157 5.20 1.77 -12.18
N ASP A 158 4.32 1.59 -13.17
CA ASP A 158 4.68 1.36 -14.57
C ASP A 158 5.48 2.51 -15.18
N TRP A 159 5.07 3.76 -14.92
CA TRP A 159 5.81 4.94 -15.39
C TRP A 159 7.20 5.00 -14.77
N ILE A 160 7.28 4.86 -13.47
CA ILE A 160 8.54 4.90 -12.72
C ILE A 160 9.55 3.88 -13.29
N ARG A 161 9.12 2.61 -13.52
CA ARG A 161 10.01 1.58 -14.09
C ARG A 161 10.49 1.92 -15.50
N ARG A 162 9.62 2.48 -16.33
CA ARG A 162 9.98 2.88 -17.69
C ARG A 162 10.97 4.01 -17.68
N TRP A 163 10.76 5.02 -16.82
CA TRP A 163 11.71 6.13 -16.68
C TRP A 163 13.08 5.65 -16.18
N GLU A 164 13.12 4.74 -15.23
CA GLU A 164 14.37 4.10 -14.77
C GLU A 164 15.07 3.30 -15.87
N ALA A 165 14.31 2.70 -16.78
CA ALA A 165 14.84 2.03 -17.96
C ALA A 165 15.25 2.99 -19.10
N GLY A 166 15.08 4.31 -18.93
CA GLY A 166 15.39 5.32 -19.92
C GLY A 166 14.29 5.55 -20.96
N ASP A 167 13.13 4.93 -20.81
CA ASP A 167 11.99 5.06 -21.74
C ASP A 167 11.05 6.19 -21.30
N LEU A 168 11.09 7.31 -22.03
CA LEU A 168 10.24 8.48 -21.83
C LEU A 168 9.23 8.67 -22.97
N SER A 169 9.06 7.68 -23.83
CA SER A 169 8.28 7.80 -25.07
C SER A 169 6.78 8.06 -24.84
N ASP A 170 6.25 7.74 -23.67
CA ASP A 170 4.85 8.03 -23.31
C ASP A 170 4.61 9.47 -22.88
N LEU A 171 5.67 10.22 -22.55
CA LEU A 171 5.54 11.57 -22.09
C LEU A 171 5.54 12.55 -23.26
N PRO A 172 4.60 13.52 -23.29
CA PRO A 172 4.75 14.69 -24.12
C PRO A 172 6.11 15.35 -23.91
N VAL A 173 6.67 16.00 -24.93
CA VAL A 173 8.00 16.64 -24.85
C VAL A 173 8.09 17.58 -23.65
N ASP A 174 7.04 18.35 -23.40
CA ASP A 174 6.98 19.32 -22.29
C ASP A 174 6.94 18.66 -20.90
N ASP A 175 6.64 17.35 -20.82
CA ASP A 175 6.54 16.59 -19.57
C ASP A 175 7.74 15.68 -19.33
N GLN A 176 8.66 15.53 -20.29
CA GLN A 176 9.82 14.63 -20.20
C GLN A 176 10.76 14.98 -19.04
N TRP A 177 10.75 16.25 -18.60
CA TRP A 177 11.51 16.66 -17.42
C TRP A 177 11.20 15.83 -16.17
N GLN A 178 9.96 15.30 -16.04
CA GLN A 178 9.56 14.47 -14.90
C GLN A 178 10.36 13.18 -14.85
N GLY A 179 10.42 12.47 -15.97
CA GLY A 179 11.20 11.23 -16.09
C GLY A 179 12.71 11.46 -15.94
N LEU A 180 13.23 12.53 -16.55
CA LEU A 180 14.65 12.91 -16.42
C LEU A 180 15.01 13.27 -14.96
N LEU A 181 14.13 14.00 -14.28
CA LEU A 181 14.32 14.33 -12.87
C LEU A 181 14.26 13.06 -12.00
N TRP A 182 13.27 12.18 -12.25
CA TRP A 182 13.18 10.92 -11.53
C TRP A 182 14.43 10.07 -11.67
N GLN A 183 14.98 9.91 -12.88
CA GLN A 183 16.23 9.18 -13.10
C GLN A 183 17.36 9.74 -12.22
N ARG A 184 17.50 11.05 -12.16
CA ARG A 184 18.54 11.69 -11.36
C ARG A 184 18.30 11.52 -9.85
N VAL A 185 17.02 11.56 -9.41
CA VAL A 185 16.64 11.28 -8.03
C VAL A 185 16.97 9.82 -7.66
N ALA A 186 16.60 8.86 -8.50
CA ALA A 186 16.87 7.43 -8.28
C ALA A 186 18.38 7.14 -8.19
N GLU A 187 19.20 7.75 -9.07
CA GLU A 187 20.67 7.67 -9.02
C GLU A 187 21.25 8.21 -7.72
N GLN A 188 20.67 9.27 -7.16
CA GLN A 188 21.14 9.89 -5.93
C GLN A 188 20.73 9.09 -4.70
N VAL A 189 19.48 8.60 -4.65
CA VAL A 189 18.92 7.88 -3.50
C VAL A 189 19.52 6.48 -3.38
N LYS A 190 19.73 5.77 -4.50
CA LYS A 190 20.25 4.39 -4.56
C LYS A 190 19.57 3.42 -3.60
N ARG A 191 18.25 3.57 -3.43
CA ARG A 191 17.43 2.72 -2.56
C ARG A 191 16.29 2.10 -3.34
N PRO A 192 15.89 0.87 -3.01
CA PRO A 192 14.69 0.29 -3.59
C PRO A 192 13.47 1.12 -3.17
N HIS A 193 12.60 1.40 -4.11
CA HIS A 193 11.31 2.04 -3.83
C HIS A 193 10.21 0.99 -3.69
N LEU A 194 9.07 1.40 -3.12
CA LEU A 194 7.95 0.52 -2.77
C LEU A 194 7.49 -0.38 -3.94
N ALA A 195 7.47 0.14 -5.17
CA ALA A 195 7.00 -0.64 -6.32
C ALA A 195 7.90 -1.84 -6.61
N VAL A 196 9.22 -1.69 -6.50
CA VAL A 196 10.20 -2.79 -6.64
C VAL A 196 10.03 -3.79 -5.50
N ALA A 197 9.95 -3.30 -4.26
CA ALA A 197 9.79 -4.16 -3.09
C ALA A 197 8.48 -4.99 -3.16
N VAL A 198 7.38 -4.41 -3.65
CA VAL A 198 6.12 -5.12 -3.84
C VAL A 198 6.22 -6.18 -4.95
N ASP A 199 6.92 -5.91 -6.05
CA ASP A 199 7.12 -6.92 -7.09
C ASP A 199 7.93 -8.12 -6.54
N GLN A 200 8.99 -7.86 -5.78
CA GLN A 200 9.76 -8.91 -5.10
C GLN A 200 8.91 -9.68 -4.07
N LEU A 201 8.04 -8.97 -3.33
CA LEU A 201 7.08 -9.60 -2.41
C LEU A 201 6.14 -10.55 -3.18
N ILE A 202 5.57 -10.12 -4.30
CA ILE A 202 4.65 -10.93 -5.12
C ILE A 202 5.38 -12.16 -5.67
N GLU A 203 6.61 -12.01 -6.13
CA GLU A 203 7.44 -13.11 -6.61
C GLU A 203 7.69 -14.12 -5.47
N ARG A 204 8.11 -13.65 -4.31
CA ARG A 204 8.39 -14.47 -3.14
C ARG A 204 7.14 -15.22 -2.63
N LEU A 205 5.97 -14.55 -2.64
CA LEU A 205 4.68 -15.18 -2.35
C LEU A 205 4.32 -16.25 -3.40
N GLY A 206 4.80 -16.11 -4.64
CA GLY A 206 4.58 -17.09 -5.72
C GLY A 206 5.41 -18.38 -5.62
N GLU A 207 6.48 -18.41 -4.82
CA GLU A 207 7.42 -19.55 -4.76
C GLU A 207 6.87 -20.80 -4.04
N GLY A 208 5.74 -20.71 -3.35
CA GLY A 208 5.14 -21.84 -2.62
C GLY A 208 5.93 -22.30 -1.39
N LYS A 209 6.93 -21.56 -0.94
CA LYS A 209 7.72 -21.86 0.25
C LYS A 209 7.02 -21.35 1.53
N PRO A 210 7.24 -21.99 2.68
CA PRO A 210 6.76 -21.47 3.97
C PRO A 210 7.19 -20.04 4.21
N LEU A 211 6.26 -19.20 4.66
CA LEU A 211 6.45 -17.78 4.91
C LEU A 211 6.10 -17.50 6.38
N PRO A 212 7.08 -17.51 7.28
CA PRO A 212 6.87 -17.11 8.67
C PRO A 212 6.55 -15.61 8.72
N GLY A 213 5.74 -15.20 9.71
CA GLY A 213 5.45 -13.80 9.96
C GLY A 213 4.21 -13.26 9.26
N LEU A 214 3.57 -14.03 8.37
CA LEU A 214 2.31 -13.58 7.77
C LEU A 214 1.21 -13.43 8.83
N PRO A 215 0.35 -12.40 8.72
CA PRO A 215 -0.81 -12.28 9.61
C PRO A 215 -1.74 -13.48 9.41
N PRO A 216 -2.49 -13.89 10.45
CA PRO A 216 -3.42 -15.02 10.34
C PRO A 216 -4.50 -14.77 9.29
N ARG A 217 -4.95 -13.54 9.13
CA ARG A 217 -5.82 -13.04 8.05
C ARG A 217 -5.68 -11.53 7.92
N VAL A 218 -6.21 -10.97 6.81
CA VAL A 218 -6.27 -9.52 6.56
C VAL A 218 -7.70 -9.10 6.32
N LEU A 219 -8.15 -8.08 7.06
CA LEU A 219 -9.51 -7.56 7.04
C LEU A 219 -9.47 -6.10 6.56
N ALA A 220 -9.78 -5.84 5.29
CA ALA A 220 -9.76 -4.49 4.70
C ALA A 220 -11.15 -3.86 4.79
N PHE A 221 -11.32 -2.78 5.56
CA PHE A 221 -12.63 -2.19 5.85
C PHE A 221 -12.78 -0.77 5.32
N GLY A 222 -13.86 -0.55 4.57
CA GLY A 222 -14.28 0.79 4.14
C GLY A 222 -13.31 1.47 3.16
N LEU A 223 -12.51 0.68 2.42
CA LEU A 223 -11.62 1.22 1.40
C LEU A 223 -12.46 1.62 0.17
N SER A 224 -12.54 2.92 -0.11
CA SER A 224 -13.23 3.45 -1.29
C SER A 224 -12.41 3.26 -2.57
N THR A 225 -11.11 3.40 -2.45
CA THR A 225 -10.14 3.20 -3.53
C THR A 225 -8.91 2.48 -2.98
N LEU A 226 -8.37 1.58 -3.77
CA LEU A 226 -7.12 0.90 -3.45
C LEU A 226 -6.20 0.97 -4.68
N PRO A 227 -4.99 1.50 -4.56
CA PRO A 227 -4.03 1.53 -5.65
C PRO A 227 -3.80 0.14 -6.25
N PRO A 228 -3.64 0.02 -7.58
CA PRO A 228 -3.39 -1.27 -8.23
C PRO A 228 -2.22 -2.06 -7.63
N LEU A 229 -1.19 -1.35 -7.18
CA LEU A 229 -0.03 -1.95 -6.51
C LEU A 229 -0.44 -2.74 -5.26
N TYR A 230 -1.30 -2.16 -4.41
CA TYR A 230 -1.76 -2.83 -3.18
C TYR A 230 -2.77 -3.94 -3.47
N VAL A 231 -3.62 -3.78 -4.49
CA VAL A 231 -4.52 -4.86 -4.94
C VAL A 231 -3.71 -6.09 -5.37
N ARG A 232 -2.63 -5.89 -6.12
CA ARG A 232 -1.74 -6.99 -6.55
C ARG A 232 -1.08 -7.68 -5.36
N ALA A 233 -0.60 -6.91 -4.37
CA ALA A 233 0.00 -7.45 -3.15
C ALA A 233 -1.02 -8.28 -2.35
N LEU A 234 -2.24 -7.78 -2.13
CA LEU A 234 -3.31 -8.49 -1.43
C LEU A 234 -3.77 -9.74 -2.19
N ALA A 235 -3.87 -9.68 -3.52
CA ALA A 235 -4.20 -10.84 -4.35
C ALA A 235 -3.12 -11.92 -4.30
N ALA A 236 -1.84 -11.56 -4.24
CA ALA A 236 -0.77 -12.52 -4.03
C ALA A 236 -0.80 -13.13 -2.61
N LEU A 237 -1.03 -12.27 -1.60
CA LEU A 237 -1.15 -12.68 -0.20
C LEU A 237 -2.31 -13.64 0.04
N SER A 238 -3.44 -13.47 -0.67
CA SER A 238 -4.63 -14.33 -0.52
C SER A 238 -4.42 -15.80 -0.93
N ARG A 239 -3.26 -16.15 -1.46
CA ARG A 239 -2.85 -17.53 -1.69
C ARG A 239 -2.32 -18.22 -0.42
N HIS A 240 -2.02 -17.44 0.62
CA HIS A 240 -1.41 -17.89 1.87
C HIS A 240 -2.31 -17.68 3.09
N VAL A 241 -3.10 -16.60 3.09
CA VAL A 241 -3.97 -16.21 4.20
C VAL A 241 -5.30 -15.71 3.67
N ASP A 242 -6.35 -15.77 4.49
CA ASP A 242 -7.64 -15.20 4.12
C ASP A 242 -7.56 -13.67 4.06
N VAL A 243 -8.06 -13.12 2.95
CA VAL A 243 -8.19 -11.68 2.74
C VAL A 243 -9.67 -11.34 2.56
N HIS A 244 -10.22 -10.58 3.49
CA HIS A 244 -11.60 -10.10 3.45
C HIS A 244 -11.64 -8.61 3.18
N VAL A 245 -12.39 -8.19 2.16
CA VAL A 245 -12.58 -6.78 1.81
C VAL A 245 -14.04 -6.39 2.06
N PHE A 246 -14.25 -5.48 3.00
CA PHE A 246 -15.57 -4.92 3.33
C PHE A 246 -15.76 -3.61 2.57
N SER A 247 -16.48 -3.68 1.46
CA SER A 247 -16.65 -2.57 0.52
C SER A 247 -18.03 -1.93 0.65
N PHE A 248 -18.06 -0.63 0.90
CA PHE A 248 -19.27 0.17 0.79
C PHE A 248 -19.65 0.34 -0.68
N SER A 249 -20.86 -0.08 -1.04
CA SER A 249 -21.41 0.05 -2.38
C SER A 249 -22.78 0.72 -2.30
N PRO A 250 -22.90 2.01 -2.68
CA PRO A 250 -24.18 2.74 -2.57
C PRO A 250 -25.26 2.16 -3.50
N ALA A 251 -24.89 1.47 -4.56
CA ALA A 251 -25.79 0.91 -5.56
C ALA A 251 -25.54 -0.60 -5.77
N PRO A 252 -26.00 -1.47 -4.88
CA PRO A 252 -25.69 -2.91 -4.92
C PRO A 252 -26.20 -3.60 -6.20
N GLY A 253 -27.19 -3.07 -6.90
CA GLY A 253 -27.74 -3.64 -8.14
C GLY A 253 -26.97 -3.33 -9.42
N LEU A 254 -25.96 -2.44 -9.39
CA LEU A 254 -25.18 -2.05 -10.57
C LEU A 254 -23.93 -2.92 -10.81
N TRP A 255 -23.60 -3.81 -9.89
CA TRP A 255 -22.46 -4.71 -10.03
C TRP A 255 -22.97 -6.14 -10.17
N PRO A 256 -22.69 -6.80 -11.30
CA PRO A 256 -23.09 -8.20 -11.44
C PRO A 256 -22.41 -9.04 -10.35
N PRO A 257 -23.10 -10.04 -9.79
CA PRO A 257 -22.46 -11.04 -8.95
C PRO A 257 -21.37 -11.74 -9.79
N LYS A 258 -20.16 -11.79 -9.27
CA LYS A 258 -19.12 -12.66 -9.81
C LYS A 258 -19.05 -13.91 -8.99
#